data_ce3a36eae272dca1d057aa32dd03dea5
#
_entry.id   ce3a36eae272dca1d057aa32dd03dea5
#
_cell.length_a   1.000
_cell.length_b   1.000
_cell.length_c   1.000
_cell.angle_alpha   90.00
_cell.angle_beta   90.00
_cell.angle_gamma   90.00
#
_symmetry.space_group_name_H-M   'P 1'
#
loop_
_entity.id
_entity.type
_entity.pdbx_description
1 polymer ?
#
loop_
_entity_poly.entity_id
_entity_poly.type
_entity_poly.pdbx_seq_one_letter_code
_entity_poly.pdbx_strand_id
1 'polypeptide(L)' 'MSKLDRYDLSILAELQRDARISNQELAERIGLSPSPCSRRVKQLEDDGLSLIHI' A
#
# COMPACT_ATOMS: atom_id res chain seq x y z
N MET A 1 -9.95 -2.47 15.36
CA MET A 1 -9.76 -3.43 14.28
C MET A 1 -9.74 -2.73 12.94
N SER A 2 -8.68 -2.90 12.18
CA SER A 2 -8.62 -2.23 10.91
C SER A 2 -9.44 -2.96 9.88
N LYS A 3 -10.09 -2.18 9.07
CA LYS A 3 -10.90 -2.70 8.00
C LYS A 3 -10.20 -2.38 6.69
N LEU A 4 -9.70 -3.40 6.03
CA LEU A 4 -9.00 -3.21 4.77
C LEU A 4 -10.00 -3.07 3.65
N ASP A 5 -9.91 -1.99 2.92
CA ASP A 5 -10.77 -1.83 1.78
C ASP A 5 -10.04 -2.28 0.52
N ARG A 6 -10.69 -2.09 -0.61
CA ARG A 6 -10.16 -2.57 -1.89
C ARG A 6 -8.76 -2.02 -2.18
N TYR A 7 -8.57 -0.75 -1.89
CA TYR A 7 -7.28 -0.13 -2.18
C TYR A 7 -6.19 -0.68 -1.28
N ASP A 8 -6.50 -0.90 -0.01
CA ASP A 8 -5.53 -1.46 0.92
C ASP A 8 -5.08 -2.85 0.46
N LEU A 9 -6.03 -3.66 0.05
CA LEU A 9 -5.69 -4.99 -0.43
C LEU A 9 -4.85 -4.94 -1.69
N SER A 10 -5.16 -4.01 -2.59
CA SER A 10 -4.38 -3.84 -3.79
C SER A 10 -2.96 -3.40 -3.48
N ILE A 11 -2.81 -2.50 -2.51
CA ILE A 11 -1.49 -2.04 -2.11
C ILE A 11 -0.67 -3.20 -1.58
N LEU A 12 -1.26 -3.99 -0.70
CA LEU A 12 -0.54 -5.13 -0.13
C LEU A 12 -0.14 -6.13 -1.21
N ALA A 13 -1.03 -6.38 -2.15
CA ALA A 13 -0.74 -7.32 -3.22
C ALA A 13 0.42 -6.83 -4.09
N GLU A 14 0.42 -5.54 -4.42
CA GLU A 14 1.49 -5.00 -5.25
C GLU A 14 2.82 -5.00 -4.51
N LEU A 15 2.80 -4.68 -3.23
CA LEU A 15 4.02 -4.69 -2.44
C LEU A 15 4.59 -6.09 -2.29
N GLN A 16 3.74 -7.09 -2.25
CA GLN A 16 4.22 -8.47 -2.20
C GLN A 16 4.86 -8.89 -3.51
N ARG A 17 4.35 -8.36 -4.61
CA ARG A 17 4.92 -8.66 -5.91
C ARG A 17 6.22 -7.92 -6.15
N ASP A 18 6.29 -6.69 -5.69
CA ASP A 18 7.46 -5.85 -5.92
C ASP A 18 7.63 -4.92 -4.73
N ALA A 19 8.45 -5.34 -3.78
CA ALA A 19 8.66 -4.56 -2.57
C ALA A 19 9.36 -3.24 -2.83
N ARG A 20 9.95 -3.09 -4.00
CA ARG A 20 10.67 -1.87 -4.35
C ARG A 20 9.88 -0.93 -5.22
N ILE A 21 8.62 -1.24 -5.44
CA ILE A 21 7.80 -0.39 -6.28
C ILE A 21 7.74 1.01 -5.67
N SER A 22 7.85 2.02 -6.51
CA SER A 22 7.77 3.39 -6.04
C SER A 22 6.34 3.73 -5.70
N ASN A 23 6.17 4.74 -4.83
CA ASN A 23 4.84 5.16 -4.44
C ASN A 23 4.05 5.65 -5.65
N GLN A 24 4.72 6.35 -6.55
CA GLN A 24 4.04 6.87 -7.73
C GLN A 24 3.55 5.73 -8.62
N GLU A 25 4.39 4.74 -8.85
CA GLU A 25 3.99 3.62 -9.68
C GLU A 25 2.91 2.80 -9.00
N LEU A 26 3.02 2.62 -7.70
CA LEU A 26 2.01 1.90 -6.94
C LEU A 26 0.66 2.58 -7.08
N ALA A 27 0.64 3.90 -6.95
CA ALA A 27 -0.60 4.65 -7.06
C ALA A 27 -1.23 4.47 -8.43
N GLU A 28 -0.41 4.49 -9.47
CA GLU A 28 -0.93 4.31 -10.82
C GLU A 28 -1.55 2.93 -11.00
N ARG A 29 -0.92 1.92 -10.43
CA ARG A 29 -1.42 0.56 -10.59
C ARG A 29 -2.74 0.34 -9.92
N ILE A 30 -2.96 0.99 -8.78
CA ILE A 30 -4.19 0.79 -8.04
C ILE A 30 -5.23 1.85 -8.34
N GLY A 31 -4.90 2.85 -9.18
CA GLY A 31 -5.86 3.85 -9.58
C GLY A 31 -6.03 4.99 -8.61
N LEU A 32 -5.01 5.29 -7.84
CA LEU A 32 -5.04 6.39 -6.88
C LEU A 32 -4.00 7.43 -7.25
N SER A 33 -4.20 8.64 -6.73
CA SER A 33 -3.17 9.65 -6.81
C SER A 33 -2.06 9.32 -5.82
N PRO A 34 -0.83 9.82 -6.05
CA PRO A 34 0.29 9.49 -5.14
C PRO A 34 0.07 9.91 -3.70
N SER A 35 -0.57 11.05 -3.47
CA SER A 35 -0.77 11.53 -2.10
C SER A 35 -1.61 10.57 -1.26
N PRO A 36 -2.83 10.24 -1.67
CA PRO A 36 -3.63 9.30 -0.86
C PRO A 36 -2.99 7.91 -0.82
N CYS A 37 -2.29 7.52 -1.87
CA CYS A 37 -1.61 6.23 -1.86
C CYS A 37 -0.54 6.19 -0.78
N SER A 38 0.27 7.23 -0.70
CA SER A 38 1.32 7.32 0.31
C SER A 38 0.73 7.28 1.72
N ARG A 39 -0.37 7.97 1.91
CA ARG A 39 -1.03 7.99 3.21
C ARG A 39 -1.51 6.61 3.60
N ARG A 40 -2.09 5.87 2.65
CA ARG A 40 -2.58 4.53 2.94
C ARG A 40 -1.44 3.58 3.27
N VAL A 41 -0.35 3.68 2.52
CA VAL A 41 0.80 2.82 2.78
C VAL A 41 1.33 3.07 4.19
N LYS A 42 1.44 4.33 4.57
CA LYS A 42 1.94 4.66 5.90
C LYS A 42 1.00 4.15 6.98
N GLN A 43 -0.30 4.24 6.73
CA GLN A 43 -1.26 3.76 7.71
C GLN A 43 -1.18 2.25 7.87
N LEU A 44 -0.96 1.55 6.78
CA LEU A 44 -0.81 0.10 6.85
C LEU A 44 0.44 -0.27 7.66
N GLU A 45 1.50 0.48 7.48
CA GLU A 45 2.71 0.24 8.26
C GLU A 45 2.48 0.51 9.74
N ASP A 46 1.75 1.58 10.04
CA ASP A 46 1.45 1.92 11.43
C ASP A 46 0.59 0.84 12.10
N ASP A 47 -0.26 0.23 11.32
CA ASP A 47 -1.12 -0.84 11.84
C ASP A 47 -0.38 -2.15 11.97
N GLY A 48 0.87 -2.20 11.58
CA GLY A 48 1.64 -3.41 11.68
C GLY A 48 1.29 -4.43 10.63
N LEU A 49 0.59 -4.03 9.60
CA LEU A 49 0.20 -4.93 8.52
C LEU A 49 1.27 -5.03 7.45
N SER A 50 2.20 -4.13 7.48
CA SER A 50 3.26 -4.15 6.49
C SER A 50 4.24 -5.25 6.86
N LEU A 51 4.27 -6.30 6.07
CA LEU A 51 5.15 -7.42 6.30
C LEU A 51 6.43 -7.31 5.55
N ILE A 52 6.57 -6.26 4.82
CA ILE A 52 7.65 -6.11 3.88
C ILE A 52 8.99 -6.03 4.57
N HIS A 53 9.00 -5.45 5.72
CA HIS A 53 10.26 -5.22 6.41
C HIS A 53 10.64 -6.36 7.34
N ILE A 54 9.98 -7.42 7.27
CA ILE A 54 10.29 -8.58 8.10
C ILE A 54 11.60 -9.22 7.74
#